data_15c40a7af51580e271469a986a062b9c
#
_entry.id   15c40a7af51580e271469a986a062b9c
#
_cell.length_a   1.000
_cell.length_b   1.000
_cell.length_c   1.000
_cell.angle_alpha   90.00
_cell.angle_beta   90.00
_cell.angle_gamma   90.00
#
_symmetry.space_group_name_H-M   'P 1'
#
loop_
_entity.id
_entity.type
_entity.pdbx_description
1 polymer ?
#
loop_
_entity_poly.entity_id
_entity_poly.type
_entity_poly.pdbx_seq_one_letter_code
_entity_poly.pdbx_strand_id
1 'polypeptide(L)'
;MNRALGALTLLYLFAVWNVPTLASTDVRSTVVYAPQPDYPIGALRRGWEGTGLFRCNVRPDGAASSVIVLQSTGYAILDQAGIAAFQRWRFKPGTVKAVKIPLRFSMHRGIRHRMAGAVIAD
;
A
#
# COMPACT_ATOMS: atom_id res chain seq x y z
N MET A 1 50.08 -0.84 -6.79
CA MET A 1 49.65 -1.09 -5.44
C MET A 1 48.29 -0.53 -5.15
N ASN A 2 48.03 0.71 -5.50
CA ASN A 2 46.72 1.33 -5.22
C ASN A 2 45.58 0.78 -6.11
N ARG A 3 45.86 0.07 -7.15
CA ARG A 3 44.89 -0.50 -8.07
C ARG A 3 44.07 -1.63 -7.44
N ALA A 4 44.68 -2.40 -6.58
CA ALA A 4 43.96 -3.51 -5.89
C ALA A 4 42.92 -3.01 -4.91
N LEU A 5 43.19 -1.90 -4.23
CA LEU A 5 42.24 -1.30 -3.30
C LEU A 5 41.01 -0.74 -4.01
N GLY A 6 41.20 -0.14 -5.19
CA GLY A 6 40.09 0.37 -5.99
C GLY A 6 39.15 -0.72 -6.48
N ALA A 7 39.70 -1.87 -6.89
CA ALA A 7 38.90 -3.00 -7.33
C ALA A 7 38.04 -3.59 -6.20
N LEU A 8 38.59 -3.72 -5.01
CA LEU A 8 37.86 -4.20 -3.85
C LEU A 8 36.70 -3.26 -3.47
N THR A 9 36.93 -1.97 -3.52
CA THR A 9 35.88 -0.97 -3.25
C THR A 9 34.73 -1.08 -4.23
N LEU A 10 35.01 -1.27 -5.51
CA LEU A 10 33.98 -1.45 -6.53
C LEU A 10 33.16 -2.72 -6.30
N LEU A 11 33.79 -3.82 -5.94
CA LEU A 11 33.10 -5.07 -5.65
C LEU A 11 32.17 -4.93 -4.43
N TYR A 12 32.59 -4.23 -3.41
CA TYR A 12 31.78 -3.98 -2.24
C TYR A 12 30.52 -3.17 -2.57
N LEU A 13 30.67 -2.10 -3.34
CA LEU A 13 29.54 -1.26 -3.78
C LEU A 13 28.55 -2.06 -4.61
N PHE A 14 29.01 -2.95 -5.46
CA PHE A 14 28.15 -3.79 -6.28
C PHE A 14 27.34 -4.78 -5.41
N ALA A 15 27.96 -5.37 -4.41
CA ALA A 15 27.27 -6.30 -3.51
C ALA A 15 26.15 -5.61 -2.72
N VAL A 16 26.38 -4.39 -2.25
CA VAL A 16 25.36 -3.59 -1.55
C VAL A 16 24.20 -3.23 -2.48
N TRP A 17 24.47 -2.99 -3.73
CA TRP A 17 23.46 -2.61 -4.70
C TRP A 17 22.42 -3.71 -4.94
N ASN A 18 22.78 -4.97 -4.78
CA ASN A 18 21.87 -6.09 -5.02
C ASN A 18 20.91 -6.38 -3.86
N VAL A 19 21.12 -5.80 -2.69
CA VAL A 19 20.29 -6.09 -1.51
C VAL A 19 18.83 -5.59 -1.66
N PRO A 20 18.53 -4.43 -2.27
CA PRO A 20 17.15 -3.92 -2.32
C PRO A 20 16.17 -4.74 -3.16
N THR A 21 16.63 -5.61 -4.04
CA THR A 21 15.74 -6.37 -4.94
C THR A 21 14.93 -7.45 -4.23
N LEU A 22 15.27 -7.79 -3.00
CA LEU A 22 14.54 -8.80 -2.22
C LEU A 22 13.27 -8.23 -1.54
N ALA A 23 13.09 -6.91 -1.53
CA ALA A 23 12.01 -6.26 -0.81
C ALA A 23 10.73 -6.09 -1.63
N SER A 24 10.73 -6.34 -2.93
CA SER A 24 9.57 -6.17 -3.79
C SER A 24 8.71 -7.43 -3.85
N THR A 25 8.01 -7.72 -2.75
CA THR A 25 7.00 -8.78 -2.75
C THR A 25 5.74 -8.25 -3.40
N ASP A 26 5.26 -8.91 -4.44
CA ASP A 26 4.05 -8.53 -5.14
C ASP A 26 2.83 -8.84 -4.27
N VAL A 27 2.22 -7.81 -3.71
CA VAL A 27 1.01 -7.92 -2.90
C VAL A 27 -0.15 -8.52 -3.70
N ARG A 28 -0.17 -8.31 -5.02
CA ARG A 28 -1.25 -8.83 -5.88
C ARG A 28 -1.34 -10.34 -5.84
N SER A 29 -0.22 -11.03 -5.69
CA SER A 29 -0.20 -12.49 -5.60
C SER A 29 -0.81 -13.02 -4.30
N THR A 30 -0.92 -12.19 -3.28
CA THR A 30 -1.45 -12.57 -1.96
C THR A 30 -2.91 -12.17 -1.75
N VAL A 31 -3.46 -11.32 -2.60
CA VAL A 31 -4.82 -10.80 -2.47
C VAL A 31 -5.82 -11.74 -3.13
N VAL A 32 -6.85 -12.12 -2.38
CA VAL A 32 -7.97 -12.96 -2.86
C VAL A 32 -9.17 -12.10 -3.22
N TYR A 33 -9.46 -11.09 -2.42
CA TYR A 33 -10.60 -10.19 -2.59
C TYR A 33 -10.23 -8.79 -2.13
N ALA A 34 -10.40 -7.81 -3.00
CA ALA A 34 -9.99 -6.43 -2.74
C ALA A 34 -11.00 -5.45 -3.32
N PRO A 35 -12.15 -5.26 -2.65
CA PRO A 35 -13.13 -4.28 -3.10
C PRO A 35 -12.56 -2.87 -3.00
N GLN A 36 -12.87 -2.05 -4.00
CA GLN A 36 -12.46 -0.66 -4.02
C GLN A 36 -13.34 0.18 -3.08
N PRO A 37 -12.78 1.23 -2.46
CA PRO A 37 -13.59 2.16 -1.69
C PRO A 37 -14.62 2.89 -2.56
N ASP A 38 -15.81 3.07 -2.03
CA ASP A 38 -16.80 3.92 -2.67
C ASP A 38 -16.47 5.39 -2.47
N TYR A 39 -16.68 6.20 -3.49
CA TYR A 39 -16.52 7.65 -3.37
C TYR A 39 -17.79 8.22 -2.75
N PRO A 40 -17.73 8.75 -1.50
CA PRO A 40 -18.94 9.25 -0.85
C PRO A 40 -19.57 10.41 -1.61
N ILE A 41 -20.90 10.38 -1.76
CA ILE A 41 -21.64 11.43 -2.47
C ILE A 41 -21.40 12.81 -1.87
N GLY A 42 -21.35 12.91 -0.54
CA GLY A 42 -21.07 14.16 0.13
C GLY A 42 -19.72 14.76 -0.22
N ALA A 43 -18.71 13.93 -0.41
CA ALA A 43 -17.39 14.36 -0.85
C ALA A 43 -17.38 14.75 -2.32
N LEU A 44 -18.07 13.99 -3.16
CA LEU A 44 -18.23 14.31 -4.59
C LEU A 44 -18.88 15.68 -4.81
N ARG A 45 -19.97 15.95 -4.10
CA ARG A 45 -20.69 17.22 -4.22
C ARG A 45 -19.84 18.43 -3.78
N ARG A 46 -18.93 18.22 -2.85
CA ARG A 46 -18.06 19.28 -2.33
C ARG A 46 -16.74 19.38 -3.08
N GLY A 47 -16.49 18.51 -4.04
CA GLY A 47 -15.23 18.48 -4.77
C GLY A 47 -14.04 18.05 -3.93
N TRP A 48 -14.26 17.24 -2.90
CA TRP A 48 -13.19 16.80 -2.01
C TRP A 48 -12.42 15.64 -2.61
N GLU A 49 -11.13 15.86 -2.79
CA GLU A 49 -10.16 14.90 -3.27
C GLU A 49 -9.03 14.77 -2.25
N GLY A 50 -8.30 13.67 -2.27
CA GLY A 50 -7.16 13.51 -1.38
C GLY A 50 -6.48 12.17 -1.54
N THR A 51 -5.27 12.11 -0.99
CA THR A 51 -4.45 10.90 -0.96
C THR A 51 -4.13 10.57 0.49
N GLY A 52 -4.33 9.32 0.88
CA GLY A 52 -4.04 8.82 2.21
C GLY A 52 -3.21 7.55 2.16
N LEU A 53 -2.71 7.16 3.30
CA LEU A 53 -1.99 5.90 3.50
C LEU A 53 -2.62 5.15 4.65
N PHE A 54 -2.93 3.87 4.41
CA PHE A 54 -3.61 3.01 5.36
C PHE A 54 -2.77 1.77 5.63
N ARG A 55 -2.87 1.25 6.85
CA ARG A 55 -2.29 -0.04 7.20
C ARG A 55 -3.42 -1.02 7.49
N CYS A 56 -3.46 -2.10 6.74
CA CYS A 56 -4.38 -3.21 6.96
C CYS A 56 -3.64 -4.33 7.67
N ASN A 57 -4.00 -4.62 8.90
CA ASN A 57 -3.49 -5.77 9.63
C ASN A 57 -4.26 -7.01 9.23
N VAL A 58 -3.56 -8.11 8.99
CA VAL A 58 -4.12 -9.33 8.43
C VAL A 58 -3.97 -10.48 9.43
N ARG A 59 -5.06 -11.20 9.65
CA ARG A 59 -5.07 -12.39 10.51
C ARG A 59 -4.44 -13.58 9.79
N PRO A 60 -4.03 -14.63 10.52
CA PRO A 60 -3.49 -15.84 9.89
C PRO A 60 -4.42 -16.49 8.87
N ASP A 61 -5.74 -16.34 9.04
CA ASP A 61 -6.73 -16.86 8.09
C ASP A 61 -6.90 -15.99 6.83
N GLY A 62 -6.20 -14.87 6.74
CA GLY A 62 -6.25 -13.96 5.59
C GLY A 62 -7.30 -12.86 5.69
N ALA A 63 -8.10 -12.82 6.75
CA ALA A 63 -9.07 -11.75 6.96
C ALA A 63 -8.39 -10.49 7.49
N ALA A 64 -8.90 -9.32 7.08
CA ALA A 64 -8.48 -8.06 7.67
C ALA A 64 -8.95 -8.00 9.14
N SER A 65 -8.02 -7.73 10.07
CA SER A 65 -8.34 -7.64 11.49
C SER A 65 -8.60 -6.21 11.92
N SER A 66 -7.80 -5.27 11.41
CA SER A 66 -7.95 -3.84 11.70
C SER A 66 -7.35 -3.01 10.58
N VAL A 67 -7.87 -1.81 10.40
CA VAL A 67 -7.35 -0.84 9.44
C VAL A 67 -7.01 0.43 10.17
N ILE A 68 -5.77 0.89 10.00
CA ILE A 68 -5.25 2.08 10.67
C ILE A 68 -4.93 3.12 9.62
N VAL A 69 -5.33 4.37 9.85
CA VAL A 69 -4.97 5.50 9.01
C VAL A 69 -3.59 5.97 9.43
N LEU A 70 -2.59 5.75 8.59
CA LEU A 70 -1.23 6.24 8.81
C LEU A 70 -1.09 7.69 8.36
N GLN A 71 -1.74 8.02 7.24
CA GLN A 71 -1.81 9.39 6.74
C GLN A 71 -3.22 9.63 6.22
N SER A 72 -3.88 10.65 6.73
CA SER A 72 -5.25 11.01 6.33
C SER A 72 -5.27 11.56 4.91
N THR A 73 -6.37 11.31 4.21
CA THR A 73 -6.67 11.97 2.92
C THR A 73 -6.92 13.48 3.08
N GLY A 74 -7.08 13.95 4.32
CA GLY A 74 -7.49 15.31 4.64
C GLY A 74 -8.96 15.45 4.97
N TYR A 75 -9.76 14.41 4.75
CA TYR A 75 -11.20 14.41 4.99
C TYR A 75 -11.64 13.11 5.67
N ALA A 76 -12.28 13.23 6.81
CA ALA A 76 -12.73 12.07 7.59
C ALA A 76 -13.66 11.15 6.78
N ILE A 77 -14.52 11.72 5.96
CA ILE A 77 -15.47 10.95 5.14
C ILE A 77 -14.75 10.06 4.10
N LEU A 78 -13.65 10.55 3.54
CA LEU A 78 -12.82 9.78 2.61
C LEU A 78 -12.01 8.72 3.35
N ASP A 79 -11.49 9.05 4.52
CA ASP A 79 -10.76 8.10 5.36
C ASP A 79 -11.66 6.93 5.77
N GLN A 80 -12.89 7.21 6.17
CA GLN A 80 -13.87 6.18 6.54
C GLN A 80 -14.25 5.29 5.36
N ALA A 81 -14.37 5.85 4.17
CA ALA A 81 -14.63 5.07 2.95
C ALA A 81 -13.48 4.09 2.68
N GLY A 82 -12.25 4.53 2.86
CA GLY A 82 -11.08 3.67 2.73
C GLY A 82 -11.06 2.55 3.77
N ILE A 83 -11.29 2.88 5.02
CA ILE A 83 -11.35 1.91 6.13
C ILE A 83 -12.42 0.84 5.84
N ALA A 84 -13.62 1.27 5.46
CA ALA A 84 -14.73 0.35 5.20
C ALA A 84 -14.41 -0.66 4.09
N ALA A 85 -13.74 -0.20 3.03
CA ALA A 85 -13.33 -1.07 1.93
C ALA A 85 -12.22 -2.04 2.35
N PHE A 86 -11.18 -1.55 3.02
CA PHE A 86 -10.03 -2.37 3.39
C PHE A 86 -10.37 -3.39 4.47
N GLN A 87 -11.34 -3.15 5.32
CA GLN A 87 -11.86 -4.14 6.27
C GLN A 87 -12.46 -5.35 5.58
N ARG A 88 -12.89 -5.21 4.34
CA ARG A 88 -13.49 -6.29 3.54
C ARG A 88 -12.43 -7.04 2.71
N TRP A 89 -11.21 -6.59 2.69
CA TRP A 89 -10.13 -7.25 1.96
C TRP A 89 -9.85 -8.64 2.54
N ARG A 90 -9.48 -9.55 1.65
CA ARG A 90 -9.12 -10.91 2.01
C ARG A 90 -7.82 -11.29 1.30
N PHE A 91 -6.96 -11.95 2.03
CA PHE A 91 -5.65 -12.38 1.58
C PHE A 91 -5.55 -13.90 1.67
N LYS A 92 -4.59 -14.49 0.96
CA LYS A 92 -4.30 -15.91 1.14
C LYS A 92 -3.81 -16.16 2.55
N PRO A 93 -4.33 -17.20 3.25
CA PRO A 93 -3.90 -17.47 4.62
C PRO A 93 -2.39 -17.63 4.74
N GLY A 94 -1.81 -17.04 5.79
CA GLY A 94 -0.40 -17.20 6.12
C GLY A 94 0.58 -16.48 5.20
N THR A 95 0.13 -15.61 4.29
CA THR A 95 1.01 -14.95 3.33
C THR A 95 1.54 -13.59 3.80
N VAL A 96 0.70 -12.80 4.49
CA VAL A 96 1.07 -11.47 4.97
C VAL A 96 0.50 -11.21 6.35
N LYS A 97 1.18 -10.37 7.14
CA LYS A 97 0.72 -9.94 8.47
C LYS A 97 0.13 -8.54 8.44
N ALA A 98 0.63 -7.68 7.57
CA ALA A 98 0.14 -6.33 7.39
C ALA A 98 0.49 -5.81 6.00
N VAL A 99 -0.35 -4.93 5.47
CA VAL A 99 -0.17 -4.32 4.16
C VAL A 99 -0.39 -2.81 4.28
N LYS A 100 0.50 -2.03 3.71
CA LYS A 100 0.31 -0.57 3.56
C LYS A 100 -0.33 -0.31 2.21
N ILE A 101 -1.43 0.43 2.21
CA ILE A 101 -2.23 0.68 1.02
C ILE A 101 -2.35 2.19 0.82
N PRO A 102 -1.69 2.77 -0.19
CA PRO A 102 -1.95 4.14 -0.59
C PRO A 102 -3.28 4.20 -1.34
N LEU A 103 -4.10 5.20 -1.00
CA LEU A 103 -5.41 5.41 -1.59
C LEU A 103 -5.53 6.85 -2.08
N ARG A 104 -5.95 7.01 -3.31
CA ARG A 104 -6.19 8.32 -3.89
C ARG A 104 -7.62 8.44 -4.37
N PHE A 105 -8.33 9.44 -3.85
CA PHE A 105 -9.62 9.89 -4.37
C PHE A 105 -9.39 11.05 -5.33
N SER A 106 -9.82 10.89 -6.57
CA SER A 106 -9.64 11.91 -7.62
C SER A 106 -10.80 11.89 -8.58
N MET A 107 -11.27 13.06 -8.97
CA MET A 107 -12.34 13.23 -9.93
C MET A 107 -11.87 13.40 -11.39
N HIS A 108 -10.55 13.42 -11.60
CA HIS A 108 -9.99 13.55 -12.94
C HIS A 108 -10.33 12.32 -13.82
N ARG A 109 -10.92 12.54 -14.96
CA ARG A 109 -11.32 11.50 -15.94
C ARG A 109 -12.36 10.51 -15.42
N GLY A 110 -13.39 11.01 -14.75
CA GLY A 110 -14.42 10.19 -14.14
C GLY A 110 -14.08 9.84 -12.69
N ILE A 111 -15.08 9.37 -11.98
CA ILE A 111 -14.93 9.01 -10.57
C ILE A 111 -13.99 7.83 -10.46
N ARG A 112 -12.73 8.09 -10.24
CA ARG A 112 -11.73 7.04 -10.05
C ARG A 112 -11.04 7.21 -8.70
N HIS A 113 -11.11 6.19 -7.91
CA HIS A 113 -10.21 5.99 -6.80
C HIS A 113 -9.17 4.96 -7.25
N ARG A 114 -7.93 5.29 -7.09
CA ARG A 114 -6.83 4.44 -7.52
C ARG A 114 -6.02 4.00 -6.32
N MET A 115 -5.96 2.71 -6.14
CA MET A 115 -5.01 2.11 -5.22
C MET A 115 -3.72 1.86 -6.01
N ALA A 116 -2.74 2.71 -5.79
CA ALA A 116 -1.45 2.57 -6.46
C ALA A 116 -0.41 2.07 -5.47
N GLY A 117 0.15 0.91 -5.74
CA GLY A 117 1.35 0.48 -5.05
C GLY A 117 1.18 0.03 -3.61
N ALA A 118 0.23 -0.86 -3.34
CA ALA A 118 0.16 -1.51 -2.04
C ALA A 118 1.45 -2.30 -1.77
N VAL A 119 2.04 -2.13 -0.60
CA VAL A 119 3.27 -2.83 -0.20
C VAL A 119 3.05 -3.55 1.13
N ILE A 120 3.75 -4.68 1.26
CA ILE A 120 3.74 -5.44 2.50
C ILE A 120 4.45 -4.65 3.58
N ALA A 121 3.81 -4.53 4.74
CA ALA A 121 4.37 -3.89 5.92
C ALA A 121 4.77 -4.95 6.94
N ASP A 122 5.94 -4.81 7.47
CA ASP A 122 6.43 -5.68 8.56
C ASP A 122 6.00 -5.14 9.92
#